data_496271eaf382fdf24712eefe676e6449
#
_entry.id   496271eaf382fdf24712eefe676e6449
#
_cell.length_a   1.000
_cell.length_b   1.000
_cell.length_c   1.000
_cell.angle_alpha   90.00
_cell.angle_beta   90.00
_cell.angle_gamma   90.00
#
_symmetry.space_group_name_H-M   'P 1'
#
loop_
_entity.id
_entity.type
_entity.pdbx_description
1 polymer ?
#
loop_
_entity_poly.entity_id
_entity_poly.type
_entity_poly.pdbx_seq_one_letter_code
_entity_poly.pdbx_strand_id
1 'polypeptide(L)'
;IMPKTSIEVMRQFLISYSEMGPDSLESEIFIKELWEKTRKAVSRLVKCKPDEIIITQSVTDGVNMVANGMKFGNDSNIIIRGGEHEHHANYFPWLKLKEKINVRSLPVDENGGFTDSDFKKMVDEKTKLVALSHGLYNSGLILPVKEIGEQLQKQNIPYFLDTAQTVGCIGDYDFANTGCDFMSFNGSKWLCGPM
;
A
#
# COMPACT_ATOMS: atom_id res chain seq x y z
N ILE A 1 18.50 7.29 -4.32
CA ILE A 1 19.07 8.26 -5.30
C ILE A 1 18.32 8.09 -6.60
N MET A 2 17.74 9.18 -7.12
CA MET A 2 17.01 9.16 -8.40
C MET A 2 18.00 8.96 -9.57
N PRO A 3 17.74 8.02 -10.50
CA PRO A 3 18.56 7.82 -11.69
C PRO A 3 18.58 9.05 -12.61
N LYS A 4 19.67 9.25 -13.34
CA LYS A 4 19.79 10.33 -14.32
C LYS A 4 18.70 10.27 -15.40
N THR A 5 18.32 9.06 -15.81
CA THR A 5 17.22 8.82 -16.76
C THR A 5 15.87 9.34 -16.24
N SER A 6 15.57 9.13 -14.96
CA SER A 6 14.34 9.66 -14.34
C SER A 6 14.33 11.20 -14.30
N ILE A 7 15.47 11.80 -13.98
CA ILE A 7 15.63 13.27 -14.00
C ILE A 7 15.40 13.81 -15.41
N GLU A 8 15.97 13.18 -16.42
CA GLU A 8 15.82 13.62 -17.80
C GLU A 8 14.38 13.51 -18.30
N VAL A 9 13.68 12.41 -17.97
CA VAL A 9 12.25 12.25 -18.30
C VAL A 9 11.40 13.34 -17.65
N MET A 10 11.66 13.66 -16.37
CA MET A 10 10.97 14.75 -15.67
C MET A 10 11.24 16.11 -16.35
N ARG A 11 12.48 16.38 -16.71
CA ARG A 11 12.86 17.62 -17.41
C ARG A 11 12.11 17.75 -18.75
N GLN A 12 12.10 16.68 -19.54
CA GLN A 12 11.37 16.65 -20.82
C GLN A 12 9.87 16.84 -20.61
N PHE A 13 9.28 16.18 -19.62
CA PHE A 13 7.87 16.37 -19.28
C PHE A 13 7.55 17.83 -18.98
N LEU A 14 8.34 18.47 -18.11
CA LEU A 14 8.11 19.87 -17.72
C LEU A 14 8.22 20.84 -18.90
N ILE A 15 9.18 20.63 -19.81
CA ILE A 15 9.35 21.41 -21.01
C ILE A 15 8.12 21.25 -21.91
N SER A 16 7.79 20.02 -22.30
CA SER A 16 6.66 19.74 -23.18
C SER A 16 5.34 20.24 -22.60
N TYR A 17 5.12 20.06 -21.31
CA TYR A 17 3.92 20.54 -20.62
C TYR A 17 3.82 22.08 -20.63
N SER A 18 4.96 22.77 -20.46
CA SER A 18 5.03 24.23 -20.54
C SER A 18 4.74 24.74 -21.95
N GLU A 19 5.22 24.04 -22.98
CA GLU A 19 5.00 24.39 -24.39
C GLU A 19 3.56 24.16 -24.84
N MET A 20 2.94 23.06 -24.42
CA MET A 20 1.54 22.77 -24.74
C MET A 20 0.55 23.68 -24.00
N GLY A 21 0.94 24.19 -22.85
CA GLY A 21 0.06 24.92 -21.93
C GLY A 21 -0.79 24.01 -21.03
N PRO A 22 -0.89 24.33 -19.72
CA PRO A 22 -1.44 23.41 -18.72
C PRO A 22 -2.93 23.07 -18.93
N ASP A 23 -3.73 23.96 -19.52
CA ASP A 23 -5.17 23.78 -19.71
C ASP A 23 -5.54 23.50 -21.19
N SER A 24 -4.56 23.08 -22.01
CA SER A 24 -4.81 22.75 -23.42
C SER A 24 -5.34 21.31 -23.57
N LEU A 25 -6.11 21.06 -24.62
CA LEU A 25 -6.53 19.70 -24.99
C LEU A 25 -5.32 18.78 -25.23
N GLU A 26 -4.25 19.32 -25.78
CA GLU A 26 -3.01 18.59 -26.06
C GLU A 26 -2.36 18.11 -24.75
N SER A 27 -2.29 18.95 -23.72
CA SER A 27 -1.75 18.58 -22.42
C SER A 27 -2.62 17.55 -21.70
N GLU A 28 -3.95 17.66 -21.83
CA GLU A 28 -4.88 16.66 -21.27
C GLU A 28 -4.66 15.27 -21.88
N ILE A 29 -4.56 15.19 -23.20
CA ILE A 29 -4.29 13.93 -23.92
C ILE A 29 -2.95 13.36 -23.50
N PHE A 30 -1.90 14.20 -23.47
CA PHE A 30 -0.54 13.81 -23.10
C PHE A 30 -0.48 13.23 -21.68
N ILE A 31 -1.10 13.91 -20.71
CA ILE A 31 -1.16 13.43 -19.31
C ILE A 31 -1.92 12.11 -19.21
N LYS A 32 -3.05 11.99 -19.90
CA LYS A 32 -3.86 10.76 -19.91
C LYS A 32 -3.07 9.56 -20.43
N GLU A 33 -2.34 9.75 -21.54
CA GLU A 33 -1.46 8.71 -22.09
C GLU A 33 -0.35 8.31 -21.12
N LEU A 34 0.25 9.29 -20.41
CA LEU A 34 1.28 9.03 -19.42
C LEU A 34 0.73 8.23 -18.24
N TRP A 35 -0.46 8.55 -17.77
CA TRP A 35 -1.14 7.81 -16.71
C TRP A 35 -1.42 6.36 -17.12
N GLU A 36 -1.93 6.14 -18.32
CA GLU A 36 -2.18 4.80 -18.84
C GLU A 36 -0.89 3.98 -19.00
N LYS A 37 0.19 4.59 -19.48
CA LYS A 37 1.52 3.95 -19.55
C LYS A 37 2.01 3.58 -18.14
N THR A 38 1.85 4.48 -17.17
CA THR A 38 2.26 4.24 -15.78
C THR A 38 1.45 3.11 -15.15
N ARG A 39 0.12 3.12 -15.27
CA ARG A 39 -0.74 2.04 -14.78
C ARG A 39 -0.35 0.67 -15.36
N LYS A 40 -0.12 0.60 -16.67
CA LYS A 40 0.34 -0.62 -17.33
C LYS A 40 1.72 -1.09 -16.86
N ALA A 41 2.64 -0.18 -16.55
CA ALA A 41 3.95 -0.54 -16.02
C ALA A 41 3.85 -1.07 -14.58
N VAL A 42 3.11 -0.36 -13.73
CA VAL A 42 2.87 -0.75 -12.34
C VAL A 42 2.11 -2.07 -12.24
N SER A 43 1.06 -2.25 -13.06
CA SER A 43 0.27 -3.48 -13.05
C SER A 43 1.09 -4.73 -13.41
N ARG A 44 2.04 -4.60 -14.33
CA ARG A 44 2.99 -5.68 -14.63
C ARG A 44 3.93 -5.98 -13.46
N LEU A 45 4.37 -4.94 -12.73
CA LEU A 45 5.27 -5.09 -11.60
C LEU A 45 4.62 -5.84 -10.44
N VAL A 46 3.38 -5.51 -10.11
CA VAL A 46 2.64 -6.11 -8.98
C VAL A 46 1.64 -7.19 -9.40
N LYS A 47 1.58 -7.50 -10.73
CA LYS A 47 0.75 -8.56 -11.33
C LYS A 47 -0.74 -8.39 -11.05
N CYS A 48 -1.26 -7.19 -11.29
CA CYS A 48 -2.70 -6.87 -11.24
C CYS A 48 -3.16 -6.29 -12.59
N LYS A 49 -4.43 -5.87 -12.71
CA LYS A 49 -4.93 -5.19 -13.90
C LYS A 49 -4.63 -3.70 -13.86
N PRO A 50 -4.42 -3.02 -15.01
CA PRO A 50 -4.16 -1.59 -15.04
C PRO A 50 -5.28 -0.72 -14.43
N ASP A 51 -6.53 -1.15 -14.54
CA ASP A 51 -7.70 -0.47 -13.97
C ASP A 51 -7.83 -0.63 -12.44
N GLU A 52 -7.07 -1.54 -11.84
CA GLU A 52 -6.92 -1.68 -10.39
C GLU A 52 -5.87 -0.72 -9.80
N ILE A 53 -5.13 0.03 -10.64
CA ILE A 53 -4.12 0.97 -10.19
C ILE A 53 -4.70 2.38 -10.04
N ILE A 54 -4.59 2.91 -8.83
CA ILE A 54 -4.90 4.31 -8.49
C ILE A 54 -3.60 5.02 -8.16
N ILE A 55 -3.34 6.15 -8.82
CA ILE A 55 -2.16 7.00 -8.56
C ILE A 55 -2.57 8.04 -7.52
N THR A 56 -1.84 8.09 -6.41
CA THR A 56 -2.05 9.01 -5.30
C THR A 56 -0.77 9.80 -5.00
N GLN A 57 -0.84 10.80 -4.14
CA GLN A 57 0.34 11.58 -3.76
C GLN A 57 1.27 10.84 -2.78
N SER A 58 0.73 9.88 -2.01
CA SER A 58 1.50 9.17 -0.99
C SER A 58 0.86 7.83 -0.61
N VAL A 59 1.63 6.97 0.06
CA VAL A 59 1.10 5.77 0.73
C VAL A 59 0.01 6.15 1.75
N THR A 60 0.20 7.26 2.47
CA THR A 60 -0.80 7.77 3.43
C THR A 60 -2.16 8.02 2.78
N ASP A 61 -2.17 8.59 1.56
CA ASP A 61 -3.43 8.80 0.82
C ASP A 61 -4.10 7.48 0.47
N GLY A 62 -3.32 6.51 -0.03
CA GLY A 62 -3.83 5.16 -0.33
C GLY A 62 -4.44 4.50 0.91
N VAL A 63 -3.77 4.56 2.06
CA VAL A 63 -4.30 4.05 3.33
C VAL A 63 -5.59 4.78 3.72
N ASN A 64 -5.60 6.12 3.66
CA ASN A 64 -6.80 6.91 3.99
C ASN A 64 -7.97 6.65 3.04
N MET A 65 -7.73 6.41 1.76
CA MET A 65 -8.78 6.06 0.81
C MET A 65 -9.49 4.77 1.24
N VAL A 66 -8.76 3.74 1.63
CA VAL A 66 -9.35 2.49 2.10
C VAL A 66 -10.00 2.68 3.47
N ALA A 67 -9.31 3.32 4.42
CA ALA A 67 -9.82 3.53 5.79
C ALA A 67 -11.13 4.31 5.82
N ASN A 68 -11.30 5.30 4.95
CA ASN A 68 -12.52 6.10 4.87
C ASN A 68 -13.56 5.54 3.88
N GLY A 69 -13.13 4.73 2.92
CA GLY A 69 -14.01 4.12 1.91
C GLY A 69 -14.75 2.88 2.41
N MET A 70 -14.15 2.14 3.32
CA MET A 70 -14.79 0.95 3.89
C MET A 70 -15.91 1.31 4.87
N LYS A 71 -16.98 0.53 4.82
CA LYS A 71 -18.12 0.63 5.76
C LYS A 71 -17.92 -0.39 6.89
N PHE A 72 -17.84 0.10 8.10
CA PHE A 72 -17.73 -0.71 9.32
C PHE A 72 -19.00 -0.63 10.14
N GLY A 73 -19.50 -1.76 10.61
CA GLY A 73 -20.57 -1.80 11.61
C GLY A 73 -20.04 -1.42 13.01
N ASN A 74 -20.91 -0.95 13.90
CA ASN A 74 -20.52 -0.50 15.25
C ASN A 74 -19.83 -1.59 16.11
N ASP A 75 -20.09 -2.87 15.85
CA ASP A 75 -19.48 -4.00 16.56
C ASP A 75 -18.31 -4.65 15.80
N SER A 76 -17.81 -3.96 14.77
CA SER A 76 -16.69 -4.43 13.97
C SER A 76 -15.35 -4.17 14.65
N ASN A 77 -14.36 -5.02 14.32
CA ASN A 77 -12.98 -4.71 14.64
C ASN A 77 -12.09 -4.76 13.38
N ILE A 78 -10.98 -4.06 13.47
CA ILE A 78 -9.86 -4.18 12.55
C ILE A 78 -8.60 -4.54 13.33
N ILE A 79 -7.70 -5.24 12.68
CA ILE A 79 -6.41 -5.64 13.26
C ILE A 79 -5.31 -4.86 12.55
N ILE A 80 -4.48 -4.18 13.34
CA ILE A 80 -3.27 -3.50 12.90
C ILE A 80 -2.08 -4.01 13.71
N ARG A 81 -0.87 -3.79 13.26
CA ARG A 81 0.31 -4.10 14.05
C ARG A 81 0.57 -3.02 15.11
N GLY A 82 1.21 -3.36 16.23
CA GLY A 82 1.55 -2.43 17.31
C GLY A 82 2.43 -1.25 16.81
N GLY A 83 2.19 -0.07 17.41
CA GLY A 83 2.59 1.23 16.87
C GLY A 83 4.09 1.51 16.74
N GLU A 84 4.95 0.95 17.59
CA GLU A 84 6.37 1.29 17.57
C GLU A 84 7.12 0.76 16.33
N HIS A 85 6.65 -0.31 15.74
CA HIS A 85 7.22 -0.94 14.56
C HIS A 85 6.44 -0.69 13.27
N GLU A 86 5.26 -0.05 13.36
CA GLU A 86 4.48 0.29 12.17
C GLU A 86 4.78 1.72 11.72
N HIS A 87 4.92 1.91 10.41
CA HIS A 87 5.13 3.25 9.88
C HIS A 87 3.86 4.11 10.07
N HIS A 88 4.03 5.36 10.45
CA HIS A 88 2.93 6.30 10.75
C HIS A 88 1.90 6.40 9.63
N ALA A 89 2.34 6.30 8.36
CA ALA A 89 1.44 6.29 7.19
C ALA A 89 0.43 5.13 7.22
N ASN A 90 0.85 3.96 7.71
CA ASN A 90 0.01 2.77 7.84
C ASN A 90 -0.49 2.52 9.28
N TYR A 91 -0.30 3.46 10.19
CA TYR A 91 -0.74 3.32 11.58
C TYR A 91 -1.85 4.31 11.93
N PHE A 92 -1.59 5.61 11.79
CA PHE A 92 -2.52 6.64 12.25
C PHE A 92 -3.88 6.67 11.53
N PRO A 93 -3.98 6.44 10.21
CA PRO A 93 -5.28 6.40 9.56
C PRO A 93 -6.21 5.33 10.14
N TRP A 94 -5.67 4.15 10.45
CA TRP A 94 -6.43 3.08 11.09
C TRP A 94 -6.74 3.39 12.56
N LEU A 95 -5.77 3.95 13.29
CA LEU A 95 -5.94 4.30 14.70
C LEU A 95 -7.06 5.33 14.90
N LYS A 96 -7.26 6.25 13.96
CA LYS A 96 -8.35 7.22 13.97
C LYS A 96 -9.73 6.56 14.00
N LEU A 97 -9.85 5.35 13.46
CA LEU A 97 -11.12 4.62 13.48
C LEU A 97 -11.54 4.14 14.88
N LYS A 98 -10.66 4.22 15.91
CA LYS A 98 -11.00 3.90 17.30
C LYS A 98 -12.22 4.68 17.84
N GLU A 99 -12.52 5.82 17.25
CA GLU A 99 -13.71 6.60 17.61
C GLU A 99 -15.03 5.94 17.18
N LYS A 100 -14.96 4.97 16.26
CA LYS A 100 -16.13 4.34 15.62
C LYS A 100 -16.19 2.84 15.78
N ILE A 101 -15.04 2.18 15.83
CA ILE A 101 -14.92 0.72 15.85
C ILE A 101 -13.77 0.27 16.76
N ASN A 102 -13.72 -1.01 17.09
CA ASN A 102 -12.63 -1.57 17.88
C ASN A 102 -11.37 -1.76 17.00
N VAL A 103 -10.33 -0.96 17.23
CA VAL A 103 -9.02 -1.11 16.59
C VAL A 103 -8.10 -1.92 17.51
N ARG A 104 -7.79 -3.14 17.12
CA ARG A 104 -7.00 -4.10 17.88
C ARG A 104 -5.55 -4.08 17.39
N SER A 105 -4.62 -3.87 18.31
CA SER A 105 -3.19 -3.89 18.01
C SER A 105 -2.64 -5.29 18.23
N LEU A 106 -2.10 -5.91 17.17
CA LEU A 106 -1.41 -7.19 17.24
C LEU A 106 -0.15 -7.04 18.13
N PRO A 107 0.03 -7.88 19.15
CA PRO A 107 1.24 -7.85 19.96
C PRO A 107 2.45 -8.26 19.11
N VAL A 108 3.57 -7.57 19.31
CA VAL A 108 4.82 -7.79 18.56
C VAL A 108 5.99 -7.94 19.52
N ASP A 109 7.01 -8.67 19.07
CA ASP A 109 8.29 -8.78 19.75
C ASP A 109 9.16 -7.51 19.55
N GLU A 110 10.36 -7.49 20.10
CA GLU A 110 11.32 -6.38 20.01
C GLU A 110 11.75 -6.04 18.57
N ASN A 111 11.61 -6.95 17.63
CA ASN A 111 11.92 -6.77 16.21
C ASN A 111 10.68 -6.41 15.37
N GLY A 112 9.51 -6.35 15.99
CA GLY A 112 8.24 -6.08 15.35
C GLY A 112 7.59 -7.31 14.71
N GLY A 113 8.09 -8.51 15.00
CA GLY A 113 7.53 -9.79 14.60
C GLY A 113 6.36 -10.24 15.50
N PHE A 114 5.61 -11.22 15.04
CA PHE A 114 4.55 -11.88 15.82
C PHE A 114 4.43 -13.34 15.40
N THR A 115 3.84 -14.15 16.27
CA THR A 115 3.63 -15.57 15.97
C THR A 115 2.29 -15.80 15.24
N ASP A 116 2.23 -16.86 14.44
CA ASP A 116 0.97 -17.31 13.83
C ASP A 116 -0.14 -17.58 14.87
N SER A 117 0.27 -18.08 16.04
CA SER A 117 -0.67 -18.29 17.18
C SER A 117 -1.27 -16.99 17.68
N ASP A 118 -0.46 -15.92 17.83
CA ASP A 118 -0.95 -14.62 18.30
C ASP A 118 -1.85 -13.97 17.26
N PHE A 119 -1.50 -14.09 15.97
CA PHE A 119 -2.33 -13.63 14.89
C PHE A 119 -3.70 -14.32 14.88
N LYS A 120 -3.72 -15.65 14.94
CA LYS A 120 -4.97 -16.43 14.96
C LYS A 120 -5.89 -16.13 16.15
N LYS A 121 -5.34 -15.83 17.32
CA LYS A 121 -6.13 -15.42 18.50
C LYS A 121 -6.78 -14.03 18.33
N MET A 122 -6.20 -13.20 17.48
CA MET A 122 -6.71 -11.85 17.24
C MET A 122 -7.87 -11.83 16.24
N VAL A 123 -7.91 -12.77 15.30
CA VAL A 123 -8.92 -12.84 14.24
C VAL A 123 -10.19 -13.49 14.74
N ASP A 124 -11.35 -12.85 14.54
CA ASP A 124 -12.67 -13.36 14.91
C ASP A 124 -13.73 -12.96 13.84
N GLU A 125 -14.99 -13.36 14.03
CA GLU A 125 -16.10 -13.09 13.11
C GLU A 125 -16.44 -11.59 12.95
N LYS A 126 -16.00 -10.77 13.90
CA LYS A 126 -16.17 -9.31 13.87
C LYS A 126 -15.04 -8.60 13.14
N THR A 127 -13.98 -9.32 12.80
CA THR A 127 -12.84 -8.76 12.07
C THR A 127 -13.26 -8.43 10.63
N LYS A 128 -13.13 -7.14 10.26
CA LYS A 128 -13.55 -6.61 8.95
C LYS A 128 -12.39 -6.12 8.10
N LEU A 129 -11.20 -6.06 8.66
CA LEU A 129 -9.96 -5.75 7.94
C LEU A 129 -8.75 -6.14 8.78
N VAL A 130 -7.71 -6.58 8.11
CA VAL A 130 -6.35 -6.66 8.65
C VAL A 130 -5.47 -5.73 7.85
N ALA A 131 -4.69 -4.86 8.50
CA ALA A 131 -3.78 -3.92 7.84
C ALA A 131 -2.37 -4.04 8.40
N LEU A 132 -1.42 -4.46 7.56
CA LEU A 132 -0.03 -4.73 7.95
C LEU A 132 0.95 -4.16 6.93
N SER A 133 2.18 -3.87 7.36
CA SER A 133 3.31 -3.67 6.46
C SER A 133 3.96 -4.99 6.09
N HIS A 134 4.35 -5.16 4.82
CA HIS A 134 5.10 -6.34 4.36
C HIS A 134 6.53 -6.33 4.87
N GLY A 135 7.24 -5.21 4.69
CA GLY A 135 8.59 -5.01 5.19
C GLY A 135 8.65 -3.88 6.20
N LEU A 136 9.26 -4.12 7.36
CA LEU A 136 9.34 -3.15 8.43
C LEU A 136 10.45 -2.12 8.17
N TYR A 137 10.12 -0.84 8.29
CA TYR A 137 11.03 0.25 7.91
C TYR A 137 12.22 0.41 8.87
N ASN A 138 12.09 -0.03 10.12
CA ASN A 138 13.09 0.14 11.18
C ASN A 138 13.95 -1.10 11.44
N SER A 139 13.40 -2.31 11.31
CA SER A 139 14.13 -3.56 11.52
C SER A 139 14.49 -4.31 10.24
N GLY A 140 13.83 -3.99 9.12
CA GLY A 140 13.97 -4.75 7.86
C GLY A 140 13.32 -6.13 7.88
N LEU A 141 12.61 -6.49 8.94
CA LEU A 141 11.88 -7.76 9.04
C LEU A 141 10.83 -7.85 7.92
N ILE A 142 10.80 -8.97 7.23
CA ILE A 142 9.78 -9.29 6.22
C ILE A 142 8.73 -10.19 6.87
N LEU A 143 7.47 -9.76 6.85
CA LEU A 143 6.37 -10.54 7.40
C LEU A 143 5.93 -11.65 6.43
N PRO A 144 5.41 -12.78 6.92
CA PRO A 144 4.91 -13.89 6.11
C PRO A 144 3.52 -13.56 5.53
N VAL A 145 3.45 -12.54 4.66
CA VAL A 145 2.19 -11.95 4.19
C VAL A 145 1.36 -12.89 3.33
N LYS A 146 1.99 -13.86 2.66
CA LYS A 146 1.29 -14.88 1.88
C LYS A 146 0.49 -15.81 2.79
N GLU A 147 1.14 -16.34 3.82
CA GLU A 147 0.52 -17.26 4.79
C GLU A 147 -0.62 -16.55 5.55
N ILE A 148 -0.43 -15.27 5.86
CA ILE A 148 -1.46 -14.42 6.47
C ILE A 148 -2.63 -14.25 5.49
N GLY A 149 -2.36 -13.89 4.24
CA GLY A 149 -3.39 -13.69 3.23
C GLY A 149 -4.21 -14.97 2.96
N GLU A 150 -3.56 -16.13 2.88
CA GLU A 150 -4.23 -17.43 2.75
C GLU A 150 -5.20 -17.73 3.92
N GLN A 151 -4.84 -17.32 5.13
CA GLN A 151 -5.71 -17.47 6.30
C GLN A 151 -6.91 -16.52 6.25
N LEU A 152 -6.67 -15.26 5.85
CA LEU A 152 -7.72 -14.24 5.75
C LEU A 152 -8.71 -14.54 4.62
N GLN A 153 -8.23 -14.99 3.47
CA GLN A 153 -9.08 -15.39 2.34
C GLN A 153 -10.05 -16.52 2.72
N LYS A 154 -9.62 -17.51 3.49
CA LYS A 154 -10.48 -18.60 3.97
C LYS A 154 -11.64 -18.10 4.84
N GLN A 155 -11.48 -16.94 5.45
CA GLN A 155 -12.48 -16.32 6.34
C GLN A 155 -13.20 -15.13 5.65
N ASN A 156 -12.88 -14.83 4.39
CA ASN A 156 -13.40 -13.66 3.64
C ASN A 156 -13.13 -12.33 4.37
N ILE A 157 -11.97 -12.21 5.00
CA ILE A 157 -11.55 -10.98 5.69
C ILE A 157 -10.65 -10.17 4.76
N PRO A 158 -11.02 -8.93 4.40
CA PRO A 158 -10.19 -8.05 3.60
C PRO A 158 -8.82 -7.78 4.20
N TYR A 159 -7.81 -7.73 3.32
CA TYR A 159 -6.41 -7.53 3.70
C TYR A 159 -5.81 -6.31 3.00
N PHE A 160 -5.36 -5.34 3.80
CA PHE A 160 -4.57 -4.19 3.35
C PHE A 160 -3.08 -4.43 3.62
N LEU A 161 -2.25 -4.19 2.60
CA LEU A 161 -0.80 -4.41 2.68
C LEU A 161 -0.04 -3.13 2.30
N ASP A 162 0.71 -2.56 3.25
CA ASP A 162 1.71 -1.53 2.95
C ASP A 162 3.00 -2.20 2.47
N THR A 163 3.34 -1.99 1.21
CA THR A 163 4.52 -2.55 0.56
C THR A 163 5.56 -1.49 0.20
N ALA A 164 5.52 -0.34 0.88
CA ALA A 164 6.42 0.79 0.63
C ALA A 164 7.91 0.45 0.75
N GLN A 165 8.27 -0.58 1.49
CA GLN A 165 9.65 -1.04 1.66
C GLN A 165 9.99 -2.27 0.82
N THR A 166 9.05 -2.85 0.09
CA THR A 166 9.27 -4.15 -0.56
C THR A 166 9.07 -4.12 -2.08
N VAL A 167 8.11 -3.34 -2.59
CA VAL A 167 7.96 -3.17 -4.05
C VAL A 167 9.18 -2.45 -4.62
N GLY A 168 9.88 -3.12 -5.53
CA GLY A 168 11.14 -2.65 -6.12
C GLY A 168 12.39 -2.97 -5.30
N CYS A 169 12.26 -3.43 -4.06
CA CYS A 169 13.37 -3.87 -3.20
C CYS A 169 13.58 -5.39 -3.29
N ILE A 170 12.50 -6.15 -3.13
CA ILE A 170 12.56 -7.61 -3.22
C ILE A 170 12.36 -7.97 -4.70
N GLY A 171 13.43 -8.49 -5.34
CA GLY A 171 13.38 -8.95 -6.74
C GLY A 171 12.46 -10.15 -6.90
N ASP A 172 11.77 -10.22 -8.04
CA ASP A 172 10.92 -11.35 -8.46
C ASP A 172 9.87 -11.83 -7.46
N TYR A 173 9.50 -10.96 -6.49
CA TYR A 173 8.46 -11.28 -5.52
C TYR A 173 7.07 -11.27 -6.16
N ASP A 174 6.30 -12.32 -5.91
CA ASP A 174 4.95 -12.45 -6.46
C ASP A 174 3.90 -11.74 -5.57
N PHE A 175 3.74 -10.43 -5.79
CA PHE A 175 2.78 -9.62 -5.04
C PHE A 175 1.32 -10.05 -5.27
N ALA A 176 0.99 -10.63 -6.42
CA ALA A 176 -0.36 -11.17 -6.66
C ALA A 176 -0.71 -12.35 -5.74
N ASN A 177 0.31 -13.05 -5.24
CA ASN A 177 0.15 -14.24 -4.40
C ASN A 177 0.16 -13.91 -2.89
N THR A 178 0.06 -12.64 -2.53
CA THR A 178 -0.02 -12.22 -1.12
C THR A 178 -1.41 -12.38 -0.53
N GLY A 179 -2.42 -12.54 -1.37
CA GLY A 179 -3.82 -12.61 -0.94
C GLY A 179 -4.39 -11.29 -0.43
N CYS A 180 -3.72 -10.16 -0.66
CA CYS A 180 -4.24 -8.86 -0.26
C CYS A 180 -5.30 -8.35 -1.25
N ASP A 181 -6.29 -7.63 -0.71
CA ASP A 181 -7.33 -6.95 -1.48
C ASP A 181 -6.91 -5.51 -1.83
N PHE A 182 -6.08 -4.92 -0.98
CA PHE A 182 -5.55 -3.57 -1.14
C PHE A 182 -4.05 -3.55 -0.90
N MET A 183 -3.33 -2.82 -1.76
CA MET A 183 -1.88 -2.63 -1.62
C MET A 183 -1.54 -1.17 -1.81
N SER A 184 -0.63 -0.63 -0.99
CA SER A 184 -0.12 0.72 -1.17
C SER A 184 1.40 0.75 -1.12
N PHE A 185 2.02 1.48 -2.05
CA PHE A 185 3.46 1.72 -2.10
C PHE A 185 3.76 3.02 -2.82
N ASN A 186 5.01 3.48 -2.77
CA ASN A 186 5.43 4.72 -3.42
C ASN A 186 6.55 4.48 -4.46
N GLY A 187 6.50 5.27 -5.53
CA GLY A 187 7.51 5.22 -6.60
C GLY A 187 8.86 5.83 -6.19
N SER A 188 8.88 6.70 -5.19
CA SER A 188 10.07 7.48 -4.83
C SER A 188 11.11 6.74 -3.98
N LYS A 189 10.76 5.58 -3.40
CA LYS A 189 11.70 4.76 -2.64
C LYS A 189 12.47 3.81 -3.58
N TRP A 190 12.13 2.55 -3.58
CA TRP A 190 12.87 1.49 -4.26
C TRP A 190 12.69 1.48 -5.79
N LEU A 191 11.62 2.09 -6.29
CA LEU A 191 11.44 2.30 -7.73
C LEU A 191 12.21 3.53 -8.24
N CYS A 192 12.87 4.27 -7.34
CA CYS A 192 13.74 5.40 -7.67
C CYS A 192 13.09 6.51 -8.51
N GLY A 193 11.78 6.64 -8.45
CA GLY A 193 11.01 7.71 -9.10
C GLY A 193 11.07 9.04 -8.36
N PRO A 194 10.41 10.08 -8.86
CA PRO A 194 10.24 11.36 -8.17
C PRO A 194 9.37 11.21 -6.91
N MET A 195 9.55 12.19 -6.00
CA MET A 195 8.67 12.36 -4.81
C MET A 195 7.47 13.19 -5.18
#